data_0bac4298afce52c7cdb92a94bbb506d8
#
_entry.id   0bac4298afce52c7cdb92a94bbb506d8
#
_cell.length_a   1.000
_cell.length_b   1.000
_cell.length_c   1.000
_cell.angle_alpha   90.00
_cell.angle_beta   90.00
_cell.angle_gamma   90.00
#
_symmetry.space_group_name_H-M   'P 1'
#
loop_
_entity.id
_entity.type
_entity.pdbx_description
1 polymer ?
#
loop_
_entity_poly.entity_id
_entity_poly.type
_entity_poly.pdbx_seq_one_letter_code
_entity_poly.pdbx_strand_id
1 'polypeptide(L)'
;MKKRLIAALLCVAMVPRGLAQNLPDLGDNASADLSPLAEQRLGAQIMREIRWRDPAYLRDAEIEDYLNRIGERLVAAGAGAGLSFQFFGVSDPSLNAFAMPGGNIGVHTGLILAAQSESELAGVLSHEVAHVTQRSWRGRRPD
;
A
#
# COMPACT_ATOMS: atom_id res chain seq x y z
N MET A 1 48.30 27.68 23.27
CA MET A 1 47.24 26.95 23.12
C MET A 1 46.01 27.63 22.60
N LYS A 2 45.65 27.33 21.41
CA LYS A 2 44.67 28.15 20.66
C LYS A 2 43.35 27.43 20.63
N LYS A 3 42.37 27.96 21.37
CA LYS A 3 40.98 27.59 21.29
C LYS A 3 40.44 28.00 19.93
N ARG A 4 40.19 27.06 19.04
CA ARG A 4 39.41 27.31 17.82
C ARG A 4 37.98 26.88 18.07
N LEU A 5 37.14 27.88 18.33
CA LEU A 5 35.69 27.76 18.26
C LEU A 5 35.32 27.42 16.81
N ILE A 6 34.80 26.25 16.61
CA ILE A 6 34.11 25.89 15.38
C ILE A 6 32.69 26.36 15.55
N ALA A 7 32.39 27.52 15.02
CA ALA A 7 31.02 27.98 14.84
C ALA A 7 30.35 27.06 13.82
N ALA A 8 29.55 26.13 14.28
CA ALA A 8 28.65 25.37 13.43
C ALA A 8 27.58 26.32 12.90
N LEU A 9 27.78 26.73 11.65
CA LEU A 9 26.80 27.51 10.91
C LEU A 9 25.60 26.62 10.64
N LEU A 10 24.56 26.79 11.45
CA LEU A 10 23.26 26.18 11.29
C LEU A 10 22.57 26.90 10.11
N CYS A 11 22.81 26.45 8.89
CA CYS A 11 21.99 26.84 7.75
C CYS A 11 20.60 26.22 7.91
N VAL A 12 19.74 26.90 8.65
CA VAL A 12 18.30 26.68 8.59
C VAL A 12 17.87 27.19 7.21
N ALA A 13 17.75 26.27 6.26
CA ALA A 13 17.07 26.53 5.00
C ALA A 13 15.62 26.89 5.33
N MET A 14 15.31 28.18 5.32
CA MET A 14 13.93 28.66 5.29
C MET A 14 13.32 28.22 3.96
N VAL A 15 12.70 27.06 3.96
CA VAL A 15 11.76 26.68 2.89
C VAL A 15 10.53 27.57 3.07
N PRO A 16 10.17 28.39 2.08
CA PRO A 16 8.98 29.22 2.17
C PRO A 16 7.75 28.31 2.31
N ARG A 17 7.12 28.36 3.46
CA ARG A 17 5.89 27.61 3.80
C ARG A 17 4.64 28.04 3.02
N GLY A 18 4.81 28.81 1.94
CA GLY A 18 3.69 29.51 1.28
C GLY A 18 3.09 28.83 0.06
N LEU A 19 3.64 27.73 -0.48
CA LEU A 19 3.17 27.15 -1.73
C LEU A 19 2.56 25.75 -1.61
N ALA A 20 2.47 25.17 -0.40
CA ALA A 20 1.90 23.86 -0.18
C ALA A 20 0.43 23.89 0.27
N GLN A 21 -0.22 25.05 0.31
CA GLN A 21 -1.56 25.19 0.92
C GLN A 21 -2.73 25.19 -0.06
N ASN A 22 -2.52 24.96 -1.36
CA ASN A 22 -3.59 24.98 -2.35
C ASN A 22 -3.60 23.78 -3.33
N LEU A 23 -3.03 22.66 -2.93
CA LEU A 23 -3.39 21.41 -3.60
C LEU A 23 -4.66 20.92 -2.91
N PRO A 24 -5.78 20.78 -3.61
CA PRO A 24 -6.95 20.14 -3.04
C PRO A 24 -6.50 18.73 -2.64
N ASP A 25 -6.78 18.40 -1.38
CA ASP A 25 -6.55 17.08 -0.79
C ASP A 25 -7.52 16.09 -1.46
N LEU A 26 -7.18 15.69 -2.69
CA LEU A 26 -7.98 14.78 -3.51
C LEU A 26 -7.75 13.31 -3.13
N GLY A 27 -6.82 13.04 -2.22
CA GLY A 27 -6.42 11.68 -1.87
C GLY A 27 -7.23 11.04 -0.75
N ASP A 28 -7.49 11.75 0.33
CA ASP A 28 -8.07 11.15 1.54
C ASP A 28 -9.59 11.29 1.64
N ASN A 29 -10.18 12.34 1.08
CA ASN A 29 -11.61 12.56 1.20
C ASN A 29 -12.44 11.84 0.12
N ALA A 30 -11.86 11.58 -1.06
CA ALA A 30 -12.58 10.89 -2.13
C ALA A 30 -12.76 9.39 -1.87
N SER A 31 -11.86 8.77 -1.11
CA SER A 31 -11.96 7.35 -0.74
C SER A 31 -12.79 7.10 0.52
N ALA A 32 -12.97 8.12 1.37
CA ALA A 32 -13.75 8.00 2.60
C ALA A 32 -15.27 7.97 2.38
N ASP A 33 -15.73 8.47 1.23
CA ASP A 33 -17.17 8.59 0.91
C ASP A 33 -17.67 7.57 -0.13
N LEU A 34 -16.80 6.67 -0.60
CA LEU A 34 -17.21 5.63 -1.55
C LEU A 34 -17.94 4.50 -0.81
N SER A 35 -19.11 4.11 -1.33
CA SER A 35 -19.75 2.89 -0.88
C SER A 35 -18.86 1.67 -1.16
N PRO A 36 -18.95 0.58 -0.37
CA PRO A 36 -18.14 -0.62 -0.60
C PRO A 36 -18.25 -1.17 -2.03
N LEU A 37 -19.43 -1.07 -2.63
CA LEU A 37 -19.65 -1.48 -4.01
C LEU A 37 -18.94 -0.56 -5.02
N ALA A 38 -18.96 0.75 -4.77
CA ALA A 38 -18.26 1.71 -5.62
C ALA A 38 -16.75 1.54 -5.54
N GLU A 39 -16.23 1.28 -4.34
CA GLU A 39 -14.82 0.98 -4.12
C GLU A 39 -14.37 -0.30 -4.86
N GLN A 40 -15.16 -1.37 -4.80
CA GLN A 40 -14.90 -2.60 -5.55
C GLN A 40 -14.90 -2.37 -7.07
N ARG A 41 -15.84 -1.60 -7.59
CA ARG A 41 -15.90 -1.28 -9.01
C ARG A 41 -14.69 -0.46 -9.46
N LEU A 42 -14.30 0.52 -8.66
CA LEU A 42 -13.11 1.32 -8.91
C LEU A 42 -11.85 0.45 -8.90
N GLY A 43 -11.70 -0.40 -7.90
CA GLY A 43 -10.59 -1.35 -7.80
C GLY A 43 -10.50 -2.27 -9.01
N ALA A 44 -11.61 -2.85 -9.44
CA ALA A 44 -11.67 -3.69 -10.64
C ALA A 44 -11.29 -2.95 -11.92
N GLN A 45 -11.69 -1.68 -12.03
CA GLN A 45 -11.31 -0.83 -13.16
C GLN A 45 -9.81 -0.54 -13.17
N ILE A 46 -9.25 -0.13 -12.04
CA ILE A 46 -7.82 0.14 -11.89
C ILE A 46 -7.01 -1.12 -12.21
N MET A 47 -7.41 -2.28 -11.68
CA MET A 47 -6.71 -3.53 -11.93
C MET A 47 -6.72 -3.94 -13.40
N ARG A 48 -7.81 -3.67 -14.14
CA ARG A 48 -7.82 -3.88 -15.59
C ARG A 48 -6.79 -3.02 -16.30
N GLU A 49 -6.72 -1.73 -15.97
CA GLU A 49 -5.74 -0.82 -16.57
C GLU A 49 -4.31 -1.25 -16.27
N ILE A 50 -4.01 -1.61 -15.01
CA ILE A 50 -2.69 -2.10 -14.59
C ILE A 50 -2.31 -3.35 -15.38
N ARG A 51 -3.18 -4.36 -15.44
CA ARG A 51 -2.90 -5.62 -16.13
C ARG A 51 -2.63 -5.43 -17.62
N TRP A 52 -3.28 -4.46 -18.24
CA TRP A 52 -3.15 -4.23 -19.68
C TRP A 52 -2.01 -3.30 -20.04
N ARG A 53 -1.76 -2.27 -19.26
CA ARG A 53 -0.91 -1.13 -19.64
C ARG A 53 0.36 -0.98 -18.84
N ASP A 54 0.38 -1.49 -17.61
CA ASP A 54 1.54 -1.31 -16.74
C ASP A 54 2.61 -2.36 -17.06
N PRO A 55 3.79 -1.95 -17.54
CA PRO A 55 4.89 -2.87 -17.81
C PRO A 55 5.48 -3.47 -16.52
N ALA A 56 5.26 -2.85 -15.38
CA ALA A 56 5.69 -3.37 -14.08
C ALA A 56 4.77 -4.45 -13.53
N TYR A 57 3.57 -4.64 -14.08
CA TYR A 57 2.70 -5.74 -13.68
C TYR A 57 3.39 -7.10 -13.96
N LEU A 58 3.62 -7.87 -12.91
CA LEU A 58 4.28 -9.18 -13.01
C LEU A 58 3.29 -10.22 -13.53
N ARG A 59 3.49 -10.66 -14.77
CA ARG A 59 2.69 -11.69 -15.41
C ARG A 59 3.26 -13.09 -15.13
N ASP A 60 3.20 -13.48 -13.87
CA ASP A 60 3.64 -14.78 -13.40
C ASP A 60 2.55 -15.40 -12.53
N ALA A 61 1.88 -16.41 -13.06
CA ALA A 61 0.77 -17.06 -12.38
C ALA A 61 1.20 -17.80 -11.11
N GLU A 62 2.41 -18.34 -11.07
CA GLU A 62 2.91 -19.06 -9.88
C GLU A 62 3.12 -18.10 -8.70
N ILE A 63 3.68 -16.92 -9.00
CA ILE A 63 3.87 -15.88 -7.99
C ILE A 63 2.51 -15.32 -7.54
N GLU A 64 1.60 -15.06 -8.46
CA GLU A 64 0.26 -14.57 -8.12
C GLU A 64 -0.48 -15.59 -7.24
N ASP A 65 -0.47 -16.87 -7.59
CA ASP A 65 -1.06 -17.94 -6.80
C ASP A 65 -0.39 -18.07 -5.40
N TYR A 66 0.93 -17.95 -5.35
CA TYR A 66 1.67 -18.00 -4.11
C TYR A 66 1.26 -16.87 -3.15
N LEU A 67 1.21 -15.63 -3.64
CA LEU A 67 0.80 -14.47 -2.86
C LEU A 67 -0.67 -14.60 -2.37
N ASN A 68 -1.56 -15.06 -3.23
CA ASN A 68 -2.96 -15.23 -2.88
C ASN A 68 -3.16 -16.37 -1.86
N ARG A 69 -2.39 -17.45 -1.91
CA ARG A 69 -2.42 -18.50 -0.86
C ARG A 69 -1.99 -17.97 0.51
N ILE A 70 -0.99 -17.09 0.56
CA ILE A 70 -0.62 -16.42 1.82
C ILE A 70 -1.79 -15.55 2.30
N GLY A 71 -2.36 -14.75 1.41
CA GLY A 71 -3.50 -13.89 1.70
C GLY A 71 -4.72 -14.65 2.23
N GLU A 72 -5.09 -15.75 1.61
CA GLU A 72 -6.18 -16.62 2.05
C GLU A 72 -5.96 -17.15 3.48
N ARG A 73 -4.74 -17.54 3.82
CA ARG A 73 -4.40 -17.98 5.18
C ARG A 73 -4.48 -16.83 6.20
N LEU A 74 -4.07 -15.63 5.81
CA LEU A 74 -4.21 -14.45 6.67
C LEU A 74 -5.69 -14.13 6.95
N VAL A 75 -6.53 -14.17 5.92
CA VAL A 75 -7.97 -13.95 6.05
C VAL A 75 -8.62 -15.05 6.91
N ALA A 76 -8.25 -16.32 6.70
CA ALA A 76 -8.73 -17.44 7.49
C ALA A 76 -8.31 -17.34 8.97
N ALA A 77 -7.15 -16.74 9.25
CA ALA A 77 -6.68 -16.47 10.61
C ALA A 77 -7.34 -15.24 11.27
N GLY A 78 -8.33 -14.63 10.61
CA GLY A 78 -9.09 -13.49 11.14
C GLY A 78 -8.63 -12.12 10.67
N ALA A 79 -7.60 -12.03 9.82
CA ALA A 79 -7.27 -10.77 9.18
C ALA A 79 -8.36 -10.38 8.16
N GLY A 80 -8.59 -9.09 7.99
CA GLY A 80 -9.46 -8.57 6.93
C GLY A 80 -10.95 -8.48 7.24
N ALA A 81 -11.43 -8.89 8.39
CA ALA A 81 -12.81 -8.65 8.87
C ALA A 81 -13.91 -8.96 7.83
N GLY A 82 -13.80 -10.07 7.10
CA GLY A 82 -14.78 -10.50 6.09
C GLY A 82 -14.68 -9.80 4.74
N LEU A 83 -13.62 -9.01 4.51
CA LEU A 83 -13.33 -8.41 3.21
C LEU A 83 -12.63 -9.42 2.29
N SER A 84 -12.79 -9.22 0.99
CA SER A 84 -12.05 -9.97 -0.03
C SER A 84 -10.77 -9.23 -0.41
N PHE A 85 -9.69 -9.98 -0.60
CA PHE A 85 -8.40 -9.45 -1.00
C PHE A 85 -7.87 -10.18 -2.22
N GLN A 86 -7.15 -9.44 -3.06
CA GLN A 86 -6.41 -9.98 -4.19
C GLN A 86 -5.00 -9.44 -4.19
N PHE A 87 -4.03 -10.33 -4.26
CA PHE A 87 -2.61 -9.99 -4.29
C PHE A 87 -2.04 -10.17 -5.69
N PHE A 88 -1.17 -9.25 -6.10
CA PHE A 88 -0.48 -9.32 -7.38
C PHE A 88 0.96 -8.84 -7.25
N GLY A 89 1.83 -9.33 -8.11
CA GLY A 89 3.24 -8.96 -8.16
C GLY A 89 3.47 -7.70 -8.98
N VAL A 90 4.44 -6.90 -8.56
CA VAL A 90 4.95 -5.73 -9.27
C VAL A 90 6.45 -5.89 -9.48
N SER A 91 6.91 -5.80 -10.72
CA SER A 91 8.34 -5.88 -11.06
C SER A 91 9.06 -4.59 -10.68
N ASP A 92 9.46 -4.51 -9.42
CA ASP A 92 10.16 -3.38 -8.83
C ASP A 92 11.13 -3.90 -7.75
N PRO A 93 12.42 -3.48 -7.76
CA PRO A 93 13.44 -3.97 -6.83
C PRO A 93 13.30 -3.39 -5.42
N SER A 94 12.42 -2.44 -5.17
CA SER A 94 12.24 -1.86 -3.84
C SER A 94 11.53 -2.80 -2.88
N LEU A 95 11.78 -2.61 -1.58
CA LEU A 95 11.14 -3.35 -0.49
C LEU A 95 9.80 -2.69 -0.16
N ASN A 96 8.76 -3.03 -0.93
CA ASN A 96 7.46 -2.38 -0.75
C ASN A 96 6.29 -3.32 -1.05
N ALA A 97 5.18 -3.06 -0.37
CA ALA A 97 3.85 -3.53 -0.70
C ALA A 97 2.87 -2.37 -0.50
N PHE A 98 1.75 -2.37 -1.21
CA PHE A 98 0.79 -1.28 -1.13
C PHE A 98 -0.64 -1.77 -1.37
N ALA A 99 -1.58 -1.14 -0.69
CA ALA A 99 -3.00 -1.41 -0.84
C ALA A 99 -3.66 -0.42 -1.80
N MET A 100 -4.57 -0.94 -2.62
CA MET A 100 -5.38 -0.18 -3.57
C MET A 100 -6.88 -0.41 -3.30
N PRO A 101 -7.77 0.43 -3.87
CA PRO A 101 -9.21 0.25 -3.74
C PRO A 101 -9.66 -1.17 -4.12
N GLY A 102 -10.71 -1.66 -3.46
CA GLY A 102 -11.30 -2.98 -3.72
C GLY A 102 -10.54 -4.15 -3.11
N GLY A 103 -9.65 -3.92 -2.15
CA GLY A 103 -8.87 -4.98 -1.51
C GLY A 103 -7.73 -5.54 -2.35
N ASN A 104 -7.29 -4.80 -3.36
CA ASN A 104 -6.15 -5.17 -4.19
C ASN A 104 -4.84 -4.76 -3.52
N ILE A 105 -3.89 -5.67 -3.41
CA ILE A 105 -2.59 -5.45 -2.76
C ILE A 105 -1.48 -5.79 -3.73
N GLY A 106 -0.68 -4.79 -4.08
CA GLY A 106 0.52 -4.94 -4.90
C GLY A 106 1.73 -5.29 -4.04
N VAL A 107 2.54 -6.23 -4.49
CA VAL A 107 3.74 -6.70 -3.79
C VAL A 107 4.93 -6.60 -4.73
N HIS A 108 5.93 -5.81 -4.37
CA HIS A 108 7.13 -5.64 -5.17
C HIS A 108 8.00 -6.88 -5.14
N THR A 109 8.59 -7.22 -6.29
CA THR A 109 9.53 -8.35 -6.39
C THR A 109 10.72 -8.21 -5.44
N GLY A 110 11.17 -6.99 -5.16
CA GLY A 110 12.23 -6.73 -4.20
C GLY A 110 11.88 -7.23 -2.80
N LEU A 111 10.64 -7.06 -2.35
CA LEU A 111 10.16 -7.57 -1.07
C LEU A 111 10.08 -9.11 -1.08
N ILE A 112 9.55 -9.70 -2.15
CA ILE A 112 9.45 -11.17 -2.28
C ILE A 112 10.83 -11.82 -2.21
N LEU A 113 11.82 -11.25 -2.89
CA LEU A 113 13.18 -11.77 -2.93
C LEU A 113 13.94 -11.54 -1.63
N ALA A 114 13.67 -10.48 -0.89
CA ALA A 114 14.35 -10.15 0.36
C ALA A 114 13.81 -10.93 1.57
N ALA A 115 12.55 -11.33 1.54
CA ALA A 115 11.95 -12.11 2.62
C ALA A 115 12.67 -13.45 2.77
N GLN A 116 13.18 -13.70 3.98
CA GLN A 116 13.93 -14.93 4.30
C GLN A 116 13.00 -16.10 4.62
N SER A 117 11.76 -15.83 4.88
CA SER A 117 10.73 -16.83 5.16
C SER A 117 9.36 -16.36 4.69
N GLU A 118 8.45 -17.31 4.47
CA GLU A 118 7.07 -17.01 4.17
C GLU A 118 6.39 -16.25 5.32
N SER A 119 6.79 -16.52 6.57
CA SER A 119 6.26 -15.82 7.75
C SER A 119 6.63 -14.32 7.76
N GLU A 120 7.82 -13.99 7.30
CA GLU A 120 8.24 -12.59 7.14
C GLU A 120 7.39 -11.87 6.09
N LEU A 121 7.21 -12.48 4.92
CA LEU A 121 6.35 -11.95 3.87
C LEU A 121 4.90 -11.81 4.35
N ALA A 122 4.37 -12.86 5.00
CA ALA A 122 3.03 -12.84 5.57
C ALA A 122 2.84 -11.72 6.61
N GLY A 123 3.86 -11.42 7.41
CA GLY A 123 3.85 -10.31 8.35
C GLY A 123 3.66 -8.96 7.67
N VAL A 124 4.38 -8.70 6.58
CA VAL A 124 4.22 -7.47 5.80
C VAL A 124 2.83 -7.41 5.14
N LEU A 125 2.39 -8.50 4.53
CA LEU A 125 1.07 -8.55 3.88
C LEU A 125 -0.07 -8.38 4.88
N SER A 126 0.05 -8.91 6.09
CA SER A 126 -0.95 -8.71 7.15
C SER A 126 -1.08 -7.24 7.56
N HIS A 127 0.02 -6.50 7.51
CA HIS A 127 0.02 -5.05 7.76
C HIS A 127 -0.78 -4.30 6.69
N GLU A 128 -0.62 -4.64 5.41
CA GLU A 128 -1.39 -4.06 4.31
C GLU A 128 -2.88 -4.41 4.41
N VAL A 129 -3.20 -5.65 4.75
CA VAL A 129 -4.58 -6.10 5.01
C VAL A 129 -5.21 -5.28 6.15
N ALA A 130 -4.46 -5.03 7.23
CA ALA A 130 -4.95 -4.23 8.35
C ALA A 130 -5.25 -2.78 7.93
N HIS A 131 -4.42 -2.17 7.07
CA HIS A 131 -4.68 -0.85 6.54
C HIS A 131 -5.98 -0.76 5.73
N VAL A 132 -6.25 -1.73 4.87
CA VAL A 132 -7.51 -1.82 4.12
C VAL A 132 -8.69 -1.97 5.06
N THR A 133 -8.59 -2.87 6.03
CA THR A 133 -9.64 -3.15 7.00
C THR A 133 -10.00 -1.91 7.83
N GLN A 134 -8.99 -1.16 8.30
CA GLN A 134 -9.19 0.07 9.07
C GLN A 134 -9.87 1.17 8.25
N ARG A 135 -9.54 1.31 6.97
CA ARG A 135 -10.20 2.27 6.07
C ARG A 135 -11.67 1.90 5.86
N SER A 136 -11.96 0.65 5.59
CA SER A 136 -13.33 0.15 5.41
C SER A 136 -14.18 0.29 6.68
N TRP A 137 -13.57 0.20 7.87
CA TRP A 137 -14.24 0.42 9.14
C TRP A 137 -14.62 1.89 9.35
N ARG A 138 -13.74 2.83 8.98
CA ARG A 138 -14.02 4.28 9.11
C ARG A 138 -15.17 4.76 8.23
N GLY A 139 -15.38 4.13 7.08
CA GLY A 139 -16.51 4.42 6.19
C GLY A 139 -17.86 3.88 6.66
N ARG A 140 -17.89 2.98 7.63
CA ARG A 140 -19.09 2.47 8.28
C ARG A 140 -19.32 3.23 9.59
N ARG A 141 -20.02 4.36 9.54
CA ARG A 141 -20.56 4.96 10.77
C ARG A 141 -21.72 4.07 11.23
N PRO A 142 -21.79 3.67 12.52
CA PRO A 142 -23.02 3.12 13.05
C PRO A 142 -24.07 4.23 13.05
N ASP A 143 -25.22 3.96 12.45
CA ASP A 143 -26.42 4.75 12.59
C ASP A 143 -26.92 4.71 14.05
#